data_e0b0e429af4e1eb9a304e439ec44842b
#
_entry.id   e0b0e429af4e1eb9a304e439ec44842b
#
_cell.length_a   1.000
_cell.length_b   1.000
_cell.length_c   1.000
_cell.angle_alpha   90.00
_cell.angle_beta   90.00
_cell.angle_gamma   90.00
#
_symmetry.space_group_name_H-M   'P 1'
#
loop_
_entity.id
_entity.type
_entity.pdbx_description
1 polymer ?
#
loop_
_entity_poly.entity_id
_entity_poly.type
_entity_poly.pdbx_seq_one_letter_code
_entity_poly.pdbx_strand_id
1 'polypeptide(L)'
;VLLSEQSRKGVLVRIEKGAYYRPKKSVLGLGKLPVYQDEQFRYLTEKLNGYITGAYVYNKMGLTEQVATTITIATPNPVRRFRFRNLDIECVKAYCTDYPDDSLVPYLRLLDAIKDMKHIPGTTGQDIYNRVKSQYFNGYSLPELEKIVSLAKSYPPRVRKVVADILG
;
A
#
# COMPACT_ATOMS: atom_id res chain seq x y z
N VAL A 1 -7.61 -7.43 30.68
CA VAL A 1 -7.99 -6.59 31.83
C VAL A 1 -7.07 -5.39 31.93
N LEU A 2 -5.74 -5.58 31.96
CA LEU A 2 -4.76 -4.48 32.17
C LEU A 2 -4.82 -3.40 31.06
N LEU A 3 -4.91 -3.79 29.79
CA LEU A 3 -4.93 -2.86 28.64
C LEU A 3 -6.23 -2.03 28.61
N SER A 4 -7.35 -2.64 28.95
CA SER A 4 -8.64 -1.93 29.02
C SER A 4 -8.70 -0.93 30.19
N GLU A 5 -8.04 -1.24 31.30
CA GLU A 5 -7.89 -0.30 32.41
C GLU A 5 -7.00 0.88 32.05
N GLN A 6 -5.87 0.64 31.36
CA GLN A 6 -5.00 1.70 30.85
C GLN A 6 -5.69 2.58 29.82
N SER A 7 -6.58 2.00 29.01
CA SER A 7 -7.42 2.76 28.09
C SER A 7 -8.43 3.63 28.81
N ARG A 8 -9.11 3.13 29.88
CA ARG A 8 -10.01 3.92 30.72
C ARG A 8 -9.30 5.07 31.44
N LYS A 9 -8.06 4.85 31.88
CA LYS A 9 -7.20 5.90 32.47
C LYS A 9 -6.64 6.87 31.42
N GLY A 10 -6.97 6.67 30.16
CA GLY A 10 -6.54 7.54 29.06
C GLY A 10 -5.04 7.45 28.72
N VAL A 11 -4.31 6.46 29.21
CA VAL A 11 -2.90 6.21 28.87
C VAL A 11 -2.77 5.60 27.48
N LEU A 12 -3.73 4.73 27.13
CA LEU A 12 -3.83 4.08 25.83
C LEU A 12 -5.10 4.51 25.12
N VAL A 13 -5.08 4.53 23.79
CA VAL A 13 -6.26 4.68 22.94
C VAL A 13 -6.53 3.34 22.27
N ARG A 14 -7.76 2.84 22.40
CA ARG A 14 -8.16 1.61 21.74
C ARG A 14 -8.35 1.87 20.25
N ILE A 15 -7.65 1.13 19.40
CA ILE A 15 -7.83 1.15 17.96
C ILE A 15 -9.02 0.26 17.58
N GLU A 16 -9.03 -0.98 18.06
CA GLU A 16 -10.13 -1.93 17.93
C GLU A 16 -10.08 -2.96 19.07
N LYS A 17 -10.96 -3.98 19.08
CA LYS A 17 -10.96 -5.03 20.11
C LYS A 17 -9.59 -5.74 20.13
N GLY A 18 -8.89 -5.62 21.26
CA GLY A 18 -7.57 -6.22 21.48
C GLY A 18 -6.38 -5.39 20.98
N ALA A 19 -6.59 -4.30 20.26
CA ALA A 19 -5.53 -3.44 19.77
C ALA A 19 -5.56 -2.05 20.41
N TYR A 20 -4.42 -1.62 20.94
CA TYR A 20 -4.27 -0.34 21.64
C TYR A 20 -3.04 0.42 21.14
N TYR A 21 -3.13 1.73 21.17
CA TYR A 21 -2.11 2.67 20.76
C TYR A 21 -1.75 3.59 21.90
N ARG A 22 -0.47 3.89 22.06
CA ARG A 22 0.00 4.91 22.99
C ARG A 22 0.08 6.26 22.28
N PRO A 23 -0.86 7.20 22.54
CA PRO A 23 -0.85 8.47 21.86
C PRO A 23 0.40 9.27 22.23
N LYS A 24 1.03 9.87 21.22
CA LYS A 24 2.11 10.83 21.43
C LYS A 24 1.53 12.12 22.03
N LYS A 25 2.25 12.72 22.95
CA LYS A 25 1.89 14.05 23.47
C LYS A 25 2.27 15.12 22.44
N SER A 26 1.41 16.11 22.26
CA SER A 26 1.74 17.28 21.45
C SER A 26 2.87 18.07 22.10
N VAL A 27 3.91 18.38 21.32
CA VAL A 27 5.00 19.26 21.76
C VAL A 27 4.49 20.69 22.05
N LEU A 28 3.37 21.09 21.43
CA LEU A 28 2.72 22.38 21.58
C LEU A 28 1.72 22.43 22.75
N GLY A 29 1.65 21.41 23.61
CA GLY A 29 0.73 21.38 24.75
C GLY A 29 -0.75 21.19 24.37
N LEU A 30 -1.06 20.84 23.13
CA LEU A 30 -2.42 20.64 22.61
C LEU A 30 -3.06 19.29 23.02
N GLY A 31 -2.52 18.64 24.05
CA GLY A 31 -3.02 17.35 24.54
C GLY A 31 -2.48 16.14 23.78
N LYS A 32 -3.28 15.07 23.74
CA LYS A 32 -2.90 13.83 23.06
C LYS A 32 -3.19 13.94 21.57
N LEU A 33 -2.20 13.55 20.77
CA LEU A 33 -2.37 13.50 19.32
C LEU A 33 -3.26 12.31 18.93
N PRO A 34 -4.12 12.45 17.89
CA PRO A 34 -4.89 11.33 17.35
C PRO A 34 -3.95 10.27 16.76
N VAL A 35 -4.49 9.07 16.55
CA VAL A 35 -3.77 8.01 15.84
C VAL A 35 -3.51 8.49 14.42
N TYR A 36 -2.22 8.62 14.07
CA TYR A 36 -1.83 9.04 12.72
C TYR A 36 -2.23 7.99 11.68
N GLN A 37 -2.49 8.44 10.48
CA GLN A 37 -2.85 7.58 9.36
C GLN A 37 -1.80 6.49 9.10
N ASP A 38 -0.52 6.83 9.19
CA ASP A 38 0.59 5.88 8.99
C ASP A 38 0.56 4.73 10.01
N GLU A 39 0.16 4.98 11.24
CA GLU A 39 0.03 3.94 12.26
C GLU A 39 -1.18 3.05 12.02
N GLN A 40 -2.28 3.63 11.52
CA GLN A 40 -3.44 2.85 11.08
C GLN A 40 -3.07 1.96 9.90
N PHE A 41 -2.29 2.47 8.95
CA PHE A 41 -1.81 1.72 7.79
C PHE A 41 -0.90 0.56 8.22
N ARG A 42 0.07 0.82 9.09
CA ARG A 42 0.95 -0.21 9.62
C ARG A 42 0.17 -1.32 10.33
N TYR A 43 -0.75 -0.95 11.20
CA TYR A 43 -1.60 -1.91 11.90
C TYR A 43 -2.41 -2.78 10.92
N LEU A 44 -3.03 -2.18 9.91
CA LEU A 44 -3.83 -2.90 8.93
C LEU A 44 -2.99 -3.83 8.05
N THR A 45 -1.83 -3.38 7.60
CA THR A 45 -0.94 -4.19 6.75
C THR A 45 -0.37 -5.38 7.50
N GLU A 46 0.05 -5.20 8.76
CA GLU A 46 0.48 -6.31 9.63
C GLU A 46 -0.66 -7.30 9.89
N LYS A 47 -1.84 -6.83 10.26
CA LYS A 47 -3.01 -7.66 10.54
C LYS A 47 -3.48 -8.48 9.33
N LEU A 48 -3.37 -7.90 8.14
CA LEU A 48 -3.85 -8.51 6.90
C LEU A 48 -2.74 -9.24 6.12
N ASN A 49 -1.52 -9.28 6.64
CA ASN A 49 -0.35 -9.80 5.94
C ASN A 49 -0.23 -9.23 4.52
N GLY A 50 -0.34 -7.90 4.39
CA GLY A 50 -0.42 -7.24 3.11
C GLY A 50 0.35 -5.93 3.05
N TYR A 51 0.19 -5.22 1.95
CA TYR A 51 0.78 -3.89 1.74
C TYR A 51 -0.23 -2.97 1.05
N ILE A 52 -0.09 -1.67 1.29
CA ILE A 52 -0.95 -0.66 0.66
C ILE A 52 -0.54 -0.46 -0.79
N THR A 53 -1.53 -0.48 -1.68
CA THR A 53 -1.41 -0.32 -3.13
C THR A 53 -2.60 0.48 -3.69
N GLY A 54 -2.83 0.44 -4.98
CA GLY A 54 -3.99 1.05 -5.63
C GLY A 54 -3.91 2.57 -5.78
N ALA A 55 -5.03 3.19 -6.11
CA ALA A 55 -5.09 4.59 -6.53
C ALA A 55 -4.47 5.58 -5.53
N TYR A 56 -4.60 5.34 -4.22
CA TYR A 56 -3.95 6.15 -3.19
C TYR A 56 -2.42 6.17 -3.36
N VAL A 57 -1.83 5.00 -3.58
CA VAL A 57 -0.38 4.86 -3.79
C VAL A 57 0.03 5.40 -5.15
N TYR A 58 -0.75 5.12 -6.19
CA TYR A 58 -0.45 5.61 -7.56
C TYR A 58 -0.42 7.13 -7.63
N ASN A 59 -1.27 7.81 -6.84
CA ASN A 59 -1.20 9.27 -6.68
C ASN A 59 0.12 9.69 -6.01
N LYS A 60 0.53 9.02 -4.93
CA LYS A 60 1.82 9.27 -4.26
C LYS A 60 3.03 8.98 -5.16
N MET A 61 2.90 8.03 -6.07
CA MET A 61 3.91 7.70 -7.07
C MET A 61 3.93 8.68 -8.26
N GLY A 62 3.02 9.66 -8.32
CA GLY A 62 2.92 10.61 -9.42
C GLY A 62 2.35 10.00 -10.72
N LEU A 63 1.68 8.85 -10.63
CA LEU A 63 1.09 8.17 -11.79
C LEU A 63 -0.31 8.70 -12.13
N THR A 64 -1.00 9.32 -11.19
CA THR A 64 -2.29 9.99 -11.37
C THR A 64 -2.42 11.19 -10.45
N GLU A 65 -3.20 12.18 -10.86
CA GLU A 65 -3.54 13.33 -10.04
C GLU A 65 -4.80 13.09 -9.18
N GLN A 66 -5.51 11.99 -9.42
CA GLN A 66 -6.71 11.63 -8.68
C GLN A 66 -6.37 11.22 -7.25
N VAL A 67 -7.05 11.84 -6.28
CA VAL A 67 -6.95 11.49 -4.87
C VAL A 67 -7.98 10.42 -4.55
N ALA A 68 -7.53 9.26 -4.13
CA ALA A 68 -8.41 8.17 -3.74
C ALA A 68 -8.95 8.36 -2.32
N THR A 69 -10.22 8.07 -2.12
CA THR A 69 -10.87 8.01 -0.80
C THR A 69 -10.82 6.62 -0.17
N THR A 70 -10.64 5.61 -0.99
CA THR A 70 -10.51 4.21 -0.55
C THR A 70 -9.04 3.79 -0.50
N ILE A 71 -8.66 3.12 0.57
CA ILE A 71 -7.34 2.54 0.73
C ILE A 71 -7.38 1.09 0.29
N THR A 72 -6.59 0.75 -0.71
CA THR A 72 -6.46 -0.62 -1.22
C THR A 72 -5.30 -1.33 -0.55
N ILE A 73 -5.54 -2.54 -0.03
CA ILE A 73 -4.53 -3.41 0.57
C ILE A 73 -4.45 -4.70 -0.23
N ALA A 74 -3.28 -4.96 -0.82
CA ALA A 74 -2.99 -6.25 -1.42
C ALA A 74 -2.65 -7.25 -0.31
N THR A 75 -3.35 -8.38 -0.26
CA THR A 75 -3.26 -9.38 0.81
C THR A 75 -3.49 -10.79 0.25
N PRO A 76 -2.90 -11.84 0.84
CA PRO A 76 -3.25 -13.24 0.55
C PRO A 76 -4.63 -13.63 1.12
N ASN A 77 -5.19 -12.83 2.02
CA ASN A 77 -6.50 -13.07 2.61
C ASN A 77 -7.63 -12.86 1.58
N PRO A 78 -8.86 -13.36 1.84
CA PRO A 78 -9.99 -13.18 0.94
C PRO A 78 -10.27 -11.72 0.61
N VAL A 79 -10.61 -11.46 -0.66
CA VAL A 79 -11.04 -10.14 -1.15
C VAL A 79 -12.29 -9.69 -0.39
N ARG A 80 -12.25 -8.49 0.17
CA ARG A 80 -13.37 -7.90 0.92
C ARG A 80 -13.26 -6.39 0.99
N ARG A 81 -14.39 -5.74 1.31
CA ARG A 81 -14.45 -4.32 1.65
C ARG A 81 -14.96 -4.17 3.08
N PHE A 82 -14.39 -3.22 3.82
CA PHE A 82 -14.83 -2.88 5.18
C PHE A 82 -14.40 -1.47 5.55
N ARG A 83 -14.99 -0.96 6.61
CA ARG A 83 -14.60 0.33 7.16
C ARG A 83 -13.75 0.11 8.42
N PHE A 84 -12.64 0.83 8.47
CA PHE A 84 -11.77 0.85 9.64
C PHE A 84 -11.60 2.30 10.10
N ARG A 85 -12.20 2.63 11.24
CA ARG A 85 -12.30 4.00 11.75
C ARG A 85 -12.91 4.94 10.68
N ASN A 86 -12.12 5.89 10.19
CA ASN A 86 -12.51 6.84 9.14
C ASN A 86 -12.03 6.45 7.73
N LEU A 87 -11.48 5.25 7.57
CA LEU A 87 -10.94 4.76 6.31
C LEU A 87 -11.87 3.71 5.70
N ASP A 88 -12.16 3.86 4.42
CA ASP A 88 -12.77 2.81 3.61
C ASP A 88 -11.66 1.93 3.04
N ILE A 89 -11.69 0.64 3.34
CA ILE A 89 -10.65 -0.33 3.00
C ILE A 89 -11.18 -1.31 1.97
N GLU A 90 -10.39 -1.54 0.94
CA GLU A 90 -10.60 -2.59 -0.05
C GLU A 90 -9.41 -3.55 -0.06
N CYS A 91 -9.65 -4.82 0.25
CA CYS A 91 -8.65 -5.86 0.12
C CYS A 91 -8.70 -6.45 -1.29
N VAL A 92 -7.53 -6.55 -1.92
CA VAL A 92 -7.35 -7.17 -3.24
C VAL A 92 -6.31 -8.29 -3.14
N LYS A 93 -6.30 -9.17 -4.13
CA LYS A 93 -5.35 -10.29 -4.17
C LYS A 93 -3.92 -9.76 -4.29
N ALA A 94 -3.04 -10.20 -3.38
CA ALA A 94 -1.60 -10.05 -3.52
C ALA A 94 -1.04 -11.15 -4.44
N TYR A 95 -0.04 -10.80 -5.25
CA TYR A 95 0.65 -11.74 -6.14
C TYR A 95 1.99 -12.23 -5.57
N CYS A 96 2.32 -11.86 -4.34
CA CYS A 96 3.38 -12.47 -3.54
C CYS A 96 2.79 -13.51 -2.58
N THR A 97 3.51 -14.60 -2.33
CA THR A 97 3.02 -15.73 -1.51
C THR A 97 3.20 -15.49 -0.01
N ASP A 98 4.22 -14.74 0.37
CA ASP A 98 4.55 -14.43 1.76
C ASP A 98 4.31 -12.95 2.05
N TYR A 99 4.28 -12.59 3.35
CA TYR A 99 4.27 -11.18 3.74
C TYR A 99 5.48 -10.50 3.09
N PRO A 100 5.26 -9.49 2.25
CA PRO A 100 6.36 -8.88 1.53
C PRO A 100 7.29 -8.19 2.53
N ASP A 101 8.57 -8.49 2.44
CA ASP A 101 9.60 -7.65 3.03
C ASP A 101 9.39 -6.20 2.56
N ASP A 102 9.46 -5.25 3.46
CA ASP A 102 9.26 -3.82 3.16
C ASP A 102 10.14 -3.35 1.99
N SER A 103 11.31 -3.97 1.82
CA SER A 103 12.21 -3.70 0.68
C SER A 103 11.62 -4.09 -0.68
N LEU A 104 10.66 -5.01 -0.72
CA LEU A 104 10.00 -5.46 -1.95
C LEU A 104 8.76 -4.64 -2.30
N VAL A 105 8.16 -3.99 -1.33
CA VAL A 105 6.89 -3.26 -1.49
C VAL A 105 6.94 -2.21 -2.61
N PRO A 106 8.01 -1.41 -2.79
CA PRO A 106 8.09 -0.47 -3.92
C PRO A 106 7.96 -1.13 -5.28
N TYR A 107 8.60 -2.29 -5.46
CA TYR A 107 8.53 -3.05 -6.72
C TYR A 107 7.16 -3.70 -6.95
N LEU A 108 6.54 -4.21 -5.88
CA LEU A 108 5.19 -4.76 -5.95
C LEU A 108 4.17 -3.68 -6.32
N ARG A 109 4.27 -2.48 -5.75
CA ARG A 109 3.43 -1.31 -6.10
C ARG A 109 3.59 -0.92 -7.56
N LEU A 110 4.79 -1.00 -8.08
CA LEU A 110 5.06 -0.72 -9.49
C LEU A 110 4.41 -1.77 -10.41
N LEU A 111 4.52 -3.05 -10.06
CA LEU A 111 3.87 -4.15 -10.80
C LEU A 111 2.34 -4.08 -10.70
N ASP A 112 1.80 -3.67 -9.55
CA ASP A 112 0.37 -3.40 -9.39
C ASP A 112 -0.09 -2.25 -10.27
N ALA A 113 0.67 -1.16 -10.36
CA ALA A 113 0.36 -0.05 -11.25
C ALA A 113 0.35 -0.48 -12.73
N ILE A 114 1.29 -1.31 -13.15
CA ILE A 114 1.30 -1.90 -14.50
C ILE A 114 0.08 -2.81 -14.70
N LYS A 115 -0.27 -3.61 -13.71
CA LYS A 115 -1.47 -4.47 -13.75
C LYS A 115 -2.75 -3.62 -13.90
N ASP A 116 -2.85 -2.52 -13.20
CA ASP A 116 -4.03 -1.67 -13.14
C ASP A 116 -4.03 -0.52 -14.16
N MET A 117 -2.99 -0.38 -15.00
CA MET A 117 -2.73 0.76 -15.86
C MET A 117 -3.90 1.23 -16.74
N LYS A 118 -4.79 0.29 -17.12
CA LYS A 118 -5.98 0.60 -17.92
C LYS A 118 -7.16 1.11 -17.10
N HIS A 119 -7.09 1.01 -15.77
CA HIS A 119 -8.18 1.31 -14.85
C HIS A 119 -7.82 2.40 -13.83
N ILE A 120 -6.62 2.98 -13.92
CA ILE A 120 -6.22 4.08 -13.05
C ILE A 120 -6.98 5.35 -13.46
N PRO A 121 -7.78 5.95 -12.55
CA PRO A 121 -8.57 7.12 -12.90
C PRO A 121 -7.71 8.34 -13.25
N GLY A 122 -8.19 9.18 -14.15
CA GLY A 122 -7.56 10.45 -14.51
C GLY A 122 -6.31 10.35 -15.36
N THR A 123 -6.05 9.17 -15.96
CA THR A 123 -4.88 8.92 -16.81
C THR A 123 -5.18 7.83 -17.84
N THR A 124 -4.31 7.65 -18.82
CA THR A 124 -4.40 6.58 -19.81
C THR A 124 -3.36 5.49 -19.54
N GLY A 125 -3.60 4.29 -20.06
CA GLY A 125 -2.61 3.20 -19.95
C GLY A 125 -1.27 3.55 -20.60
N GLN A 126 -1.29 4.34 -21.69
CA GLN A 126 -0.07 4.79 -22.37
C GLN A 126 0.70 5.81 -21.50
N ASP A 127 0.00 6.72 -20.84
CA ASP A 127 0.64 7.68 -19.92
C ASP A 127 1.29 6.97 -18.75
N ILE A 128 0.60 5.97 -18.16
CA ILE A 128 1.17 5.14 -17.09
C ILE A 128 2.41 4.40 -17.59
N TYR A 129 2.34 3.77 -18.76
CA TYR A 129 3.50 3.10 -19.36
C TYR A 129 4.70 4.04 -19.50
N ASN A 130 4.49 5.23 -20.04
CA ASN A 130 5.54 6.22 -20.26
C ASN A 130 6.13 6.71 -18.93
N ARG A 131 5.29 7.00 -17.93
CA ARG A 131 5.72 7.44 -16.58
C ARG A 131 6.48 6.34 -15.85
N VAL A 132 5.99 5.12 -15.89
CA VAL A 132 6.66 3.97 -15.27
C VAL A 132 8.04 3.75 -15.88
N LYS A 133 8.14 3.76 -17.21
CA LYS A 133 9.40 3.62 -17.93
C LYS A 133 10.39 4.74 -17.57
N SER A 134 9.97 6.00 -17.68
CA SER A 134 10.85 7.16 -17.52
C SER A 134 11.23 7.44 -16.05
N GLN A 135 10.29 7.31 -15.13
CA GLN A 135 10.48 7.73 -13.74
C GLN A 135 11.04 6.60 -12.85
N TYR A 136 10.82 5.35 -13.22
CA TYR A 136 11.22 4.20 -12.41
C TYR A 136 12.25 3.32 -13.11
N PHE A 137 11.89 2.67 -14.22
CA PHE A 137 12.78 1.70 -14.86
C PHE A 137 14.11 2.29 -15.31
N ASN A 138 14.13 3.50 -15.84
CA ASN A 138 15.37 4.17 -16.26
C ASN A 138 16.32 4.51 -15.10
N GLY A 139 15.80 4.56 -13.87
CA GLY A 139 16.59 4.86 -12.68
C GLY A 139 17.07 3.63 -11.90
N TYR A 140 16.55 2.44 -12.24
CA TYR A 140 16.91 1.22 -11.52
C TYR A 140 18.22 0.61 -11.99
N SER A 141 18.98 0.10 -11.03
CA SER A 141 20.17 -0.72 -11.28
C SER A 141 19.79 -2.10 -11.84
N LEU A 142 20.74 -2.78 -12.45
CA LEU A 142 20.53 -4.13 -12.99
C LEU A 142 19.99 -5.13 -11.95
N PRO A 143 20.51 -5.20 -10.69
CA PRO A 143 19.92 -6.07 -9.66
C PRO A 143 18.48 -5.74 -9.31
N GLU A 144 18.06 -4.46 -9.35
CA GLU A 144 16.67 -4.06 -9.11
C GLU A 144 15.76 -4.50 -10.26
N LEU A 145 16.21 -4.35 -11.50
CA LEU A 145 15.49 -4.82 -12.68
C LEU A 145 15.31 -6.34 -12.67
N GLU A 146 16.35 -7.10 -12.31
CA GLU A 146 16.26 -8.55 -12.13
C GLU A 146 15.25 -8.95 -11.05
N LYS A 147 15.20 -8.21 -9.95
CA LYS A 147 14.21 -8.40 -8.88
C LYS A 147 12.79 -8.16 -9.39
N ILE A 148 12.55 -7.09 -10.15
CA ILE A 148 11.24 -6.79 -10.75
C ILE A 148 10.83 -7.91 -11.70
N VAL A 149 11.71 -8.37 -12.57
CA VAL A 149 11.45 -9.48 -13.50
C VAL A 149 11.09 -10.76 -12.74
N SER A 150 11.81 -11.06 -11.67
CA SER A 150 11.52 -12.21 -10.82
C SER A 150 10.14 -12.12 -10.16
N LEU A 151 9.80 -10.98 -9.56
CA LEU A 151 8.48 -10.74 -8.95
C LEU A 151 7.35 -10.78 -9.98
N ALA A 152 7.58 -10.28 -11.19
CA ALA A 152 6.60 -10.26 -12.27
C ALA A 152 6.16 -11.68 -12.70
N LYS A 153 6.94 -12.71 -12.41
CA LYS A 153 6.57 -14.12 -12.71
C LYS A 153 5.29 -14.55 -12.02
N SER A 154 4.98 -14.00 -10.85
CA SER A 154 3.76 -14.28 -10.09
C SER A 154 2.55 -13.48 -10.58
N TYR A 155 2.75 -12.49 -11.42
CA TYR A 155 1.72 -11.62 -11.97
C TYR A 155 1.11 -12.20 -13.26
N PRO A 156 -0.09 -11.71 -13.68
CA PRO A 156 -0.69 -12.12 -14.95
C PRO A 156 0.25 -11.91 -16.15
N PRO A 157 0.13 -12.75 -17.22
CA PRO A 157 1.02 -12.70 -18.38
C PRO A 157 1.16 -11.31 -19.02
N ARG A 158 0.08 -10.51 -19.01
CA ARG A 158 0.08 -9.15 -19.53
C ARG A 158 1.07 -8.23 -18.80
N VAL A 159 1.24 -8.40 -17.48
CA VAL A 159 2.20 -7.60 -16.69
C VAL A 159 3.61 -7.96 -17.08
N ARG A 160 3.92 -9.25 -17.19
CA ARG A 160 5.23 -9.74 -17.66
C ARG A 160 5.58 -9.23 -19.04
N LYS A 161 4.59 -9.20 -19.95
CA LYS A 161 4.78 -8.66 -21.30
C LYS A 161 5.14 -7.17 -21.26
N VAL A 162 4.41 -6.36 -20.49
CA VAL A 162 4.69 -4.93 -20.34
C VAL A 162 6.07 -4.70 -19.75
N VAL A 163 6.47 -5.46 -18.72
CA VAL A 163 7.83 -5.38 -18.14
C VAL A 163 8.88 -5.71 -19.19
N ALA A 164 8.70 -6.77 -19.97
CA ALA A 164 9.61 -7.13 -21.04
C ALA A 164 9.70 -6.04 -22.13
N ASP A 165 8.57 -5.46 -22.55
CA ASP A 165 8.51 -4.38 -23.53
C ASP A 165 9.21 -3.09 -23.02
N ILE A 166 9.18 -2.82 -21.72
CA ILE A 166 9.89 -1.68 -21.12
C ILE A 166 11.40 -1.89 -21.14
N LEU A 167 11.82 -3.11 -20.87
CA LEU A 167 13.26 -3.46 -20.80
C LEU A 167 13.91 -3.63 -22.18
N GLY A 168 13.10 -3.78 -23.24
CA GLY A 168 13.57 -3.88 -24.63
C GLY A 168 14.07 -5.23 -24.98
#